data_6d0782a59cf0c60cf1396027d17d08ea
#
_entry.id   6d0782a59cf0c60cf1396027d17d08ea
#
_cell.length_a   1.000
_cell.length_b   1.000
_cell.length_c   1.000
_cell.angle_alpha   90.00
_cell.angle_beta   90.00
_cell.angle_gamma   90.00
#
_symmetry.space_group_name_H-M   'P 1'
#
loop_
_entity.id
_entity.type
_entity.pdbx_description
1 polymer ?
#
loop_
_entity_poly.entity_id
_entity_poly.type
_entity_poly.pdbx_seq_one_letter_code
_entity_poly.pdbx_strand_id
1 'polypeptide(L)'
;MKSLVLIAACSAALFAAPALGQEDLAKSAGCLNCHAVDTKKAGPAFKEIAAKYKGKADAEATLVAKLKDAKGHPAVKASEADLKGIVKWVLAM
;
A
#
# COMPACT_ATOMS: atom_id res chain seq x y z
N MET A 1 -29.73 -30.92 -38.46
CA MET A 1 -29.38 -30.96 -37.03
C MET A 1 -28.25 -29.96 -36.81
N LYS A 2 -28.58 -28.83 -36.24
CA LYS A 2 -27.58 -27.78 -35.97
C LYS A 2 -27.31 -27.79 -34.47
N SER A 3 -26.13 -28.28 -34.10
CA SER A 3 -25.70 -28.28 -32.72
C SER A 3 -25.28 -26.85 -32.34
N LEU A 4 -26.06 -26.21 -31.48
CA LEU A 4 -25.67 -24.97 -30.84
C LEU A 4 -24.66 -25.29 -29.74
N VAL A 5 -23.40 -24.94 -29.97
CA VAL A 5 -22.39 -24.96 -28.91
C VAL A 5 -22.54 -23.66 -28.14
N LEU A 6 -23.14 -23.75 -26.97
CA LEU A 6 -23.11 -22.64 -26.00
C LEU A 6 -21.72 -22.56 -25.40
N ILE A 7 -20.95 -21.60 -25.84
CA ILE A 7 -19.70 -21.22 -25.18
C ILE A 7 -20.12 -20.40 -23.96
N ALA A 8 -20.10 -21.02 -22.80
CA ALA A 8 -20.21 -20.31 -21.54
C ALA A 8 -18.92 -19.51 -21.33
N ALA A 9 -18.97 -18.20 -21.57
CA ALA A 9 -17.90 -17.31 -21.18
C ALA A 9 -17.85 -17.24 -19.65
N CYS A 10 -16.92 -17.95 -19.04
CA CYS A 10 -16.56 -17.74 -17.64
C CYS A 10 -15.90 -16.37 -17.51
N SER A 11 -16.68 -15.37 -17.17
CA SER A 11 -16.14 -14.09 -16.74
C SER A 11 -15.52 -14.31 -15.36
N ALA A 12 -14.21 -14.50 -15.33
CA ALA A 12 -13.48 -14.47 -14.08
C ALA A 12 -13.54 -13.03 -13.55
N ALA A 13 -14.39 -12.79 -12.55
CA ALA A 13 -14.38 -11.55 -11.83
C ALA A 13 -13.07 -11.47 -11.05
N LEU A 14 -12.15 -10.63 -11.51
CA LEU A 14 -10.97 -10.24 -10.77
C LEU A 14 -11.42 -9.38 -9.59
N PHE A 15 -11.58 -10.00 -8.43
CA PHE A 15 -11.76 -9.25 -7.19
C PHE A 15 -10.42 -8.63 -6.83
N ALA A 16 -10.28 -7.31 -7.03
CA ALA A 16 -9.22 -6.58 -6.41
C ALA A 16 -9.36 -6.76 -4.89
N ALA A 17 -8.29 -7.22 -4.23
CA ALA A 17 -8.30 -7.34 -2.78
C ALA A 17 -8.65 -5.98 -2.17
N PRO A 18 -9.60 -5.90 -1.22
CA PRO A 18 -9.97 -4.62 -0.61
C PRO A 18 -8.78 -3.98 0.09
N ALA A 19 -8.65 -2.67 -0.04
CA ALA A 19 -7.58 -1.86 0.57
C ALA A 19 -7.52 -1.96 2.11
N LEU A 20 -8.56 -2.54 2.74
CA LEU A 20 -8.68 -2.75 4.19
C LEU A 20 -7.52 -3.58 4.78
N GLY A 21 -6.98 -4.56 4.05
CA GLY A 21 -5.86 -5.38 4.51
C GLY A 21 -4.57 -4.58 4.69
N GLN A 22 -4.37 -3.53 3.90
CA GLN A 22 -3.16 -2.70 3.94
C GLN A 22 -3.18 -1.72 5.12
N GLU A 23 -4.34 -1.19 5.47
CA GLU A 23 -4.50 -0.39 6.67
C GLU A 23 -4.23 -1.22 7.94
N ASP A 24 -4.74 -2.45 7.99
CA ASP A 24 -4.48 -3.37 9.09
C ASP A 24 -2.99 -3.71 9.21
N LEU A 25 -2.29 -3.90 8.11
CA LEU A 25 -0.84 -4.07 8.09
C LEU A 25 -0.12 -2.85 8.67
N ALA A 26 -0.54 -1.64 8.32
CA ALA A 26 0.03 -0.42 8.85
C ALA A 26 -0.17 -0.30 10.37
N LYS A 27 -1.35 -0.67 10.87
CA LYS A 27 -1.64 -0.73 12.31
C LYS A 27 -0.72 -1.72 13.01
N SER A 28 -0.61 -2.93 12.50
CA SER A 28 0.22 -4.00 13.06
C SER A 28 1.70 -3.65 13.06
N ALA A 29 2.17 -2.93 12.05
CA ALA A 29 3.55 -2.47 11.96
C ALA A 29 3.85 -1.25 12.85
N GLY A 30 2.85 -0.68 13.51
CA GLY A 30 3.02 0.46 14.39
C GLY A 30 3.06 1.83 13.70
N CYS A 31 2.75 1.89 12.42
CA CYS A 31 2.79 3.15 11.64
C CYS A 31 1.89 4.23 12.25
N LEU A 32 0.70 3.85 12.73
CA LEU A 32 -0.29 4.77 13.24
C LEU A 32 0.05 5.33 14.64
N ASN A 33 1.12 4.87 15.27
CA ASN A 33 1.63 5.48 16.50
C ASN A 33 2.25 6.86 16.22
N CYS A 34 2.81 7.07 15.03
CA CYS A 34 3.49 8.30 14.63
C CYS A 34 2.87 9.00 13.42
N HIS A 35 2.05 8.30 12.66
CA HIS A 35 1.38 8.83 11.48
C HIS A 35 -0.14 8.73 11.61
N ALA A 36 -0.83 9.62 10.92
CA ALA A 36 -2.26 9.55 10.66
C ALA A 36 -2.51 9.81 9.17
N VAL A 37 -3.71 9.51 8.69
CA VAL A 37 -4.05 9.70 7.28
C VAL A 37 -4.05 11.18 6.91
N ASP A 38 -4.72 12.01 7.69
CA ASP A 38 -4.98 13.43 7.40
C ASP A 38 -4.23 14.41 8.30
N THR A 39 -3.66 13.95 9.40
CA THR A 39 -3.13 14.83 10.45
C THR A 39 -1.67 14.52 10.72
N LYS A 40 -0.85 15.55 10.86
CA LYS A 40 0.51 15.43 11.33
C LYS A 40 0.55 15.02 12.81
N LYS A 41 1.37 14.02 13.11
CA LYS A 41 1.71 13.59 14.47
C LYS A 41 3.23 13.71 14.68
N ALA A 42 3.87 12.71 15.26
CA ALA A 42 5.33 12.66 15.30
C ALA A 42 5.95 12.56 13.90
N GLY A 43 5.26 11.88 12.98
CA GLY A 43 5.59 11.85 11.56
C GLY A 43 4.57 12.63 10.73
N PRO A 44 4.86 12.88 9.44
CA PRO A 44 3.93 13.55 8.53
C PRO A 44 2.67 12.74 8.30
N ALA A 45 1.58 13.40 7.92
CA ALA A 45 0.36 12.74 7.49
C ALA A 45 0.62 11.88 6.24
N PHE A 46 -0.05 10.76 6.10
CA PHE A 46 0.10 9.89 4.91
C PHE A 46 -0.26 10.62 3.61
N LYS A 47 -1.29 11.46 3.63
CA LYS A 47 -1.65 12.29 2.48
C LYS A 47 -0.56 13.30 2.08
N GLU A 48 0.18 13.82 3.03
CA GLU A 48 1.34 14.69 2.76
C GLU A 48 2.47 13.90 2.10
N ILE A 49 2.72 12.68 2.56
CA ILE A 49 3.71 11.78 1.95
C ILE A 49 3.31 11.47 0.51
N ALA A 50 2.05 11.11 0.28
CA ALA A 50 1.53 10.83 -1.05
C ALA A 50 1.70 12.03 -2.00
N ALA A 51 1.39 13.23 -1.54
CA ALA A 51 1.56 14.45 -2.32
C ALA A 51 3.01 14.74 -2.66
N LYS A 52 3.93 14.55 -1.70
CA LYS A 52 5.37 14.76 -1.88
C LYS A 52 5.98 13.85 -2.93
N TYR A 53 5.52 12.61 -3.00
CA TYR A 53 6.06 11.61 -3.92
C TYR A 53 5.25 11.43 -5.20
N LYS A 54 4.19 12.20 -5.38
CA LYS A 54 3.33 12.14 -6.57
C LYS A 54 4.15 12.36 -7.84
N GLY A 55 3.98 11.46 -8.81
CA GLY A 55 4.69 11.52 -10.09
C GLY A 55 6.14 11.05 -10.07
N LYS A 56 6.64 10.57 -8.93
CA LYS A 56 7.99 10.01 -8.83
C LYS A 56 7.94 8.50 -9.07
N ALA A 57 8.52 8.04 -10.16
CA ALA A 57 8.48 6.64 -10.58
C ALA A 57 9.13 5.66 -9.59
N ASP A 58 10.13 6.13 -8.84
CA ASP A 58 10.91 5.34 -7.87
C ASP A 58 10.42 5.48 -6.43
N ALA A 59 9.31 6.18 -6.20
CA ALA A 59 8.80 6.50 -4.87
C ALA A 59 8.59 5.25 -3.99
N GLU A 60 7.97 4.21 -4.54
CA GLU A 60 7.73 2.97 -3.79
C GLU A 60 9.04 2.32 -3.33
N ALA A 61 9.99 2.13 -4.24
CA ALA A 61 11.27 1.51 -3.92
C ALA A 61 12.06 2.35 -2.91
N THR A 62 12.06 3.66 -3.08
CA THR A 62 12.74 4.60 -2.17
C THR A 62 12.17 4.53 -0.76
N LEU A 63 10.85 4.55 -0.63
CA LEU A 63 10.19 4.49 0.68
C LEU A 63 10.34 3.12 1.35
N VAL A 64 10.23 2.04 0.60
CA VAL A 64 10.44 0.69 1.13
C VAL A 64 11.87 0.55 1.67
N ALA A 65 12.87 1.00 0.93
CA ALA A 65 14.27 0.97 1.36
C ALA A 65 14.47 1.80 2.63
N LYS A 66 13.89 2.99 2.70
CA LYS A 66 13.96 3.87 3.86
C LYS A 66 13.39 3.21 5.12
N LEU A 67 12.26 2.56 5.02
CA LEU A 67 11.62 1.87 6.12
C LEU A 67 12.39 0.61 6.53
N LYS A 68 12.85 -0.16 5.55
CA LYS A 68 13.60 -1.41 5.77
C LYS A 68 14.95 -1.15 6.44
N ASP A 69 15.68 -0.14 5.98
CA ASP A 69 17.03 0.19 6.43
C ASP A 69 17.03 1.18 7.60
N ALA A 70 15.87 1.66 8.02
CA ALA A 70 15.70 2.65 9.08
C ALA A 70 16.54 3.93 8.88
N LYS A 71 16.72 4.34 7.64
CA LYS A 71 17.49 5.55 7.29
C LYS A 71 16.64 6.81 7.43
N GLY A 72 16.86 7.57 8.50
CA GLY A 72 16.06 8.76 8.80
C GLY A 72 14.62 8.43 9.19
N HIS A 73 14.39 7.22 9.65
CA HIS A 73 13.09 6.72 10.10
C HIS A 73 13.30 5.66 11.18
N PRO A 74 12.45 5.59 12.21
CA PRO A 74 12.51 4.51 13.19
C PRO A 74 12.36 3.12 12.54
N ALA A 75 13.00 2.11 13.12
CA ALA A 75 12.90 0.74 12.64
C ALA A 75 11.44 0.25 12.64
N VAL A 76 11.04 -0.41 11.56
CA VAL A 76 9.71 -0.98 11.38
C VAL A 76 9.81 -2.51 11.36
N LYS A 77 9.02 -3.17 12.20
CA LYS A 77 8.95 -4.63 12.24
C LYS A 77 7.88 -5.13 11.26
N ALA A 78 8.25 -5.23 10.02
CA ALA A 78 7.38 -5.78 8.98
C ALA A 78 8.24 -6.45 7.91
N SER A 79 7.67 -7.45 7.22
CA SER A 79 8.32 -8.06 6.07
C SER A 79 8.43 -7.06 4.92
N GLU A 80 9.34 -7.29 3.98
CA GLU A 80 9.45 -6.45 2.80
C GLU A 80 8.15 -6.44 1.97
N ALA A 81 7.48 -7.58 1.87
CA ALA A 81 6.19 -7.69 1.18
C ALA A 81 5.13 -6.82 1.86
N ASP A 82 5.07 -6.83 3.19
CA ASP A 82 4.15 -5.99 3.96
C ASP A 82 4.50 -4.50 3.83
N LEU A 83 5.77 -4.15 3.85
CA LEU A 83 6.22 -2.77 3.62
C LEU A 83 5.80 -2.26 2.24
N LYS A 84 5.94 -3.08 1.19
CA LYS A 84 5.48 -2.74 -0.15
C LYS A 84 3.98 -2.50 -0.19
N GLY A 85 3.19 -3.35 0.45
CA GLY A 85 1.75 -3.18 0.54
C GLY A 85 1.35 -1.88 1.26
N ILE A 86 1.99 -1.58 2.37
CA ILE A 86 1.74 -0.36 3.14
C ILE A 86 2.12 0.88 2.32
N VAL A 87 3.29 0.88 1.69
CA VAL A 87 3.76 2.01 0.88
C VAL A 87 2.83 2.26 -0.31
N LYS A 88 2.40 1.21 -1.02
CA LYS A 88 1.42 1.34 -2.10
C LYS A 88 0.11 1.96 -1.62
N TRP A 89 -0.38 1.54 -0.48
CA TRP A 89 -1.59 2.07 0.11
C TRP A 89 -1.45 3.56 0.44
N VAL A 90 -0.33 3.96 1.05
CA VAL A 90 -0.04 5.37 1.35
C VAL A 90 0.06 6.20 0.07
N LEU A 91 0.81 5.73 -0.92
CA LEU A 91 1.02 6.45 -2.18
C LEU A 91 -0.24 6.57 -3.04
N ALA A 92 -1.25 5.73 -2.80
CA ALA A 92 -2.53 5.80 -3.49
C ALA A 92 -3.48 6.88 -2.92
N MET A 93 -3.12 7.51 -1.82
CA MET A 93 -3.88 8.61 -1.24
C MET A 93 -3.66 9.88 -2.04
#